data_9a77091a68dc2d93c652e762190c54fd
#
_entry.id   9a77091a68dc2d93c652e762190c54fd
#
_cell.length_a   1.000
_cell.length_b   1.000
_cell.length_c   1.000
_cell.angle_alpha   90.00
_cell.angle_beta   90.00
_cell.angle_gamma   90.00
#
_symmetry.space_group_name_H-M   'P 1'
#
loop_
_entity.id
_entity.type
_entity.pdbx_description
1 polymer ?
#
loop_
_entity_poly.entity_id
_entity_poly.type
_entity_poly.pdbx_seq_one_letter_code
_entity_poly.pdbx_strand_id
1 'polypeptide(L)'
;QAFENVRGRQAWPVPGKIVARFGQARGGGLKWNGVMIDAVRGTDVRALYDGRVAYADWLPGMGLLLIIDHGGYMSLYAHNEQLFKAAGDRVEGGEVVATVGDSGGRNEPGLYLEIRRGARPVDPVPWFRRAAP
;
A
#
# COMPACT_ATOMS: atom_id res chain seq x y z
N GLN A 1 1.02 -9.16 -18.43
CA GLN A 1 1.05 -7.72 -18.65
C GLN A 1 1.87 -7.03 -17.56
N ALA A 2 2.74 -6.11 -17.95
CA ALA A 2 3.60 -5.43 -17.00
C ALA A 2 2.81 -4.44 -16.15
N PHE A 3 3.23 -4.29 -14.90
CA PHE A 3 2.62 -3.34 -13.96
C PHE A 3 2.57 -1.92 -14.54
N GLU A 4 3.62 -1.52 -15.24
CA GLU A 4 3.73 -0.20 -15.84
C GLU A 4 2.60 0.08 -16.85
N ASN A 5 2.09 -0.96 -17.51
CA ASN A 5 1.06 -0.81 -18.53
C ASN A 5 -0.33 -0.50 -17.96
N VAL A 6 -0.51 -0.68 -16.66
CA VAL A 6 -1.81 -0.39 -16.01
C VAL A 6 -1.78 0.94 -15.26
N ARG A 7 -0.73 1.73 -15.46
CA ARG A 7 -0.62 3.05 -14.84
C ARG A 7 -1.82 3.92 -15.21
N GLY A 8 -2.44 4.51 -14.19
CA GLY A 8 -3.62 5.36 -14.37
C GLY A 8 -4.92 4.59 -14.40
N ARG A 9 -4.88 3.25 -14.37
CA ARG A 9 -6.07 2.42 -14.45
C ARG A 9 -6.28 1.54 -13.23
N GLN A 10 -5.38 1.62 -12.23
CA GLN A 10 -5.47 0.82 -11.03
C GLN A 10 -6.62 1.29 -10.15
N ALA A 11 -7.32 0.35 -9.53
CA ALA A 11 -8.26 0.67 -8.48
C ALA A 11 -7.48 0.92 -7.18
N TRP A 12 -7.98 1.83 -6.35
CA TRP A 12 -7.38 2.06 -5.04
C TRP A 12 -7.48 0.82 -4.17
N PRO A 13 -6.47 0.55 -3.33
CA PRO A 13 -6.48 -0.67 -2.49
C PRO A 13 -7.52 -0.64 -1.38
N VAL A 14 -7.97 0.54 -0.98
CA VAL A 14 -9.02 0.74 0.03
C VAL A 14 -9.82 1.98 -0.34
N PRO A 15 -11.09 2.06 0.04
CA PRO A 15 -11.81 3.33 0.04
C PRO A 15 -11.29 4.17 1.21
N GLY A 16 -11.25 5.48 1.04
CA GLY A 16 -10.82 6.36 2.12
C GLY A 16 -10.31 7.68 1.60
N LYS A 17 -9.92 8.53 2.54
CA LYS A 17 -9.46 9.88 2.25
C LYS A 17 -7.94 9.93 2.38
N ILE A 18 -7.27 10.49 1.38
CA ILE A 18 -5.82 10.70 1.44
C ILE A 18 -5.57 11.85 2.42
N VAL A 19 -4.78 11.57 3.45
CA VAL A 19 -4.44 12.55 4.49
C VAL A 19 -2.97 12.94 4.46
N ALA A 20 -2.13 12.23 3.71
CA ALA A 20 -0.75 12.63 3.47
C ALA A 20 -0.37 12.15 2.08
N ARG A 21 0.37 12.99 1.34
CA ARG A 21 0.74 12.72 -0.04
C ARG A 21 2.24 12.60 -0.19
N PHE A 22 2.65 11.87 -1.23
CA PHE A 22 4.05 11.70 -1.58
C PHE A 22 4.74 13.06 -1.69
N GLY A 23 5.90 13.18 -1.03
CA GLY A 23 6.70 14.38 -1.08
C GLY A 23 6.32 15.47 -0.09
N GLN A 24 5.18 15.35 0.60
CA GLN A 24 4.83 16.30 1.64
C GLN A 24 5.77 16.17 2.84
N ALA A 25 6.04 17.29 3.48
CA ALA A 25 6.84 17.29 4.70
C ALA A 25 6.11 16.52 5.81
N ARG A 26 6.87 15.72 6.58
CA ARG A 26 6.31 14.98 7.71
C ARG A 26 7.07 15.25 9.00
N GLY A 27 7.82 16.35 9.04
CA GLY A 27 8.57 16.76 10.22
C GLY A 27 9.99 16.20 10.25
N GLY A 28 10.87 16.88 10.97
CA GLY A 28 12.25 16.43 11.14
C GLY A 28 13.07 16.42 9.86
N GLY A 29 12.68 17.21 8.85
CA GLY A 29 13.38 17.20 7.57
C GLY A 29 13.00 16.05 6.66
N LEU A 30 12.06 15.22 7.09
CA LEU A 30 11.62 14.04 6.32
C LEU A 30 10.46 14.41 5.41
N LYS A 31 10.26 13.56 4.40
CA LYS A 31 9.12 13.67 3.47
C LYS A 31 8.42 12.32 3.38
N TRP A 32 7.14 12.35 3.04
CA TRP A 32 6.37 11.13 2.81
C TRP A 32 6.86 10.44 1.53
N ASN A 33 7.11 9.14 1.63
CA ASN A 33 7.52 8.30 0.51
C ASN A 33 6.36 7.54 -0.12
N GLY A 34 5.16 7.83 0.31
CA GLY A 34 3.94 7.18 -0.18
C GLY A 34 2.74 8.03 0.19
N VAL A 35 1.58 7.40 0.27
CA VAL A 35 0.34 8.08 0.64
C VAL A 35 -0.24 7.43 1.89
N MET A 36 -0.81 8.26 2.77
CA MET A 36 -1.55 7.78 3.93
C MET A 36 -3.03 7.97 3.66
N ILE A 37 -3.79 6.89 3.78
CA ILE A 37 -5.22 6.88 3.48
C ILE A 37 -5.96 6.55 4.77
N ASP A 38 -6.78 7.47 5.27
CA ASP A 38 -7.67 7.15 6.38
C ASP A 38 -8.71 6.15 5.91
N ALA A 39 -8.93 5.11 6.69
CA ALA A 39 -9.89 4.07 6.35
C ALA A 39 -10.39 3.42 7.62
N VAL A 40 -11.58 2.86 7.57
CA VAL A 40 -12.20 2.21 8.73
C VAL A 40 -11.44 0.92 9.07
N ARG A 41 -11.17 0.72 10.37
CA ARG A 41 -10.55 -0.52 10.85
C ARG A 41 -11.31 -1.73 10.33
N GLY A 42 -10.58 -2.73 9.85
CA GLY A 42 -11.17 -3.96 9.36
C GLY A 42 -11.58 -3.92 7.89
N THR A 43 -11.47 -2.75 7.23
CA THR A 43 -11.74 -2.64 5.80
C THR A 43 -10.78 -3.54 5.03
N ASP A 44 -11.28 -4.21 4.01
CA ASP A 44 -10.44 -5.05 3.14
C ASP A 44 -9.40 -4.21 2.41
N VAL A 45 -8.17 -4.69 2.42
CA VAL A 45 -7.07 -4.14 1.63
C VAL A 45 -6.87 -5.07 0.44
N ARG A 46 -6.92 -4.52 -0.77
CA ARG A 46 -6.82 -5.30 -2.00
C ARG A 46 -5.50 -5.05 -2.70
N ALA A 47 -4.92 -6.13 -3.22
CA ALA A 47 -3.69 -6.04 -4.00
C ALA A 47 -3.90 -5.14 -5.22
N LEU A 48 -2.92 -4.30 -5.52
CA LEU A 48 -3.00 -3.40 -6.66
C LEU A 48 -3.02 -4.16 -7.99
N TYR A 49 -2.25 -5.23 -8.07
CA TYR A 49 -2.02 -5.93 -9.31
C TYR A 49 -1.50 -7.33 -9.02
N ASP A 50 -1.45 -8.16 -10.05
CA ASP A 50 -0.89 -9.51 -9.96
C ASP A 50 0.56 -9.45 -9.49
N GLY A 51 0.95 -10.40 -8.68
CA GLY A 51 2.33 -10.46 -8.22
C GLY A 51 2.56 -11.59 -7.23
N ARG A 52 3.66 -11.49 -6.52
CA ARG A 52 4.06 -12.46 -5.50
C ARG A 52 4.45 -11.72 -4.25
N VAL A 53 4.00 -12.21 -3.11
CA VAL A 53 4.32 -11.59 -1.82
C VAL A 53 5.81 -11.76 -1.53
N ALA A 54 6.50 -10.64 -1.35
CA ALA A 54 7.92 -10.62 -1.03
C ALA A 54 8.16 -10.54 0.48
N TYR A 55 7.21 -9.98 1.24
CA TYR A 55 7.34 -9.81 2.68
C TYR A 55 5.95 -9.73 3.30
N ALA A 56 5.76 -10.41 4.43
CA ALA A 56 4.48 -10.38 5.14
C ALA A 56 4.76 -10.63 6.62
N ASP A 57 5.08 -9.56 7.36
CA ASP A 57 5.45 -9.69 8.77
C ASP A 57 5.47 -8.30 9.42
N TRP A 58 5.76 -8.28 10.70
CA TRP A 58 5.92 -7.05 11.47
C TRP A 58 7.24 -6.36 11.11
N LEU A 59 7.18 -5.04 10.98
CA LEU A 59 8.36 -4.21 10.82
C LEU A 59 8.20 -2.97 11.69
N PRO A 60 9.20 -2.62 12.54
CA PRO A 60 9.10 -1.43 13.38
C PRO A 60 8.77 -0.19 12.54
N GLY A 61 7.83 0.62 13.03
CA GLY A 61 7.36 1.81 12.34
C GLY A 61 6.32 1.58 11.26
N MET A 62 6.18 0.35 10.78
CA MET A 62 5.20 -0.01 9.74
C MET A 62 4.10 -0.93 10.27
N GLY A 63 4.34 -1.60 11.41
CA GLY A 63 3.41 -2.58 11.93
C GLY A 63 3.38 -3.82 11.05
N LEU A 64 2.22 -4.39 10.85
CA LEU A 64 2.06 -5.52 9.94
C LEU A 64 2.16 -5.01 8.50
N LEU A 65 3.23 -5.39 7.84
CA LEU A 65 3.60 -4.91 6.51
C LEU A 65 3.49 -6.02 5.49
N LEU A 66 2.87 -5.71 4.35
CA LEU A 66 2.81 -6.60 3.20
C LEU A 66 3.51 -5.92 2.04
N ILE A 67 4.42 -6.65 1.38
CA ILE A 67 5.07 -6.17 0.16
C ILE A 67 4.78 -7.15 -0.96
N ILE A 68 4.29 -6.65 -2.08
CA ILE A 68 4.02 -7.46 -3.28
C ILE A 68 4.98 -7.03 -4.38
N ASP A 69 5.65 -8.01 -4.97
CA ASP A 69 6.54 -7.81 -6.11
C ASP A 69 5.74 -8.05 -7.39
N HIS A 70 5.67 -7.04 -8.24
CA HIS A 70 4.92 -7.08 -9.50
C HIS A 70 5.84 -7.23 -10.72
N GLY A 71 7.13 -7.46 -10.49
CA GLY A 71 8.10 -7.53 -11.58
C GLY A 71 8.65 -6.15 -11.94
N GLY A 72 9.70 -5.72 -11.25
CA GLY A 72 10.30 -4.38 -11.45
C GLY A 72 9.66 -3.29 -10.61
N TYR A 73 8.43 -3.50 -10.15
CA TYR A 73 7.74 -2.60 -9.23
C TYR A 73 7.28 -3.38 -8.01
N MET A 74 7.16 -2.67 -6.88
CA MET A 74 6.62 -3.25 -5.65
C MET A 74 5.55 -2.34 -5.08
N SER A 75 4.56 -2.92 -4.43
CA SER A 75 3.59 -2.18 -3.64
C SER A 75 3.72 -2.61 -2.18
N LEU A 76 3.66 -1.63 -1.28
CA LEU A 76 3.82 -1.82 0.16
C LEU A 76 2.56 -1.33 0.86
N TYR A 77 2.05 -2.15 1.79
CA TYR A 77 0.79 -1.91 2.51
C TYR A 77 1.11 -2.02 3.99
N ALA A 78 1.03 -0.91 4.74
CA ALA A 78 1.48 -0.87 6.13
C ALA A 78 0.34 -0.56 7.10
N HIS A 79 0.60 -0.85 8.38
CA HIS A 79 -0.28 -0.63 9.52
C HIS A 79 -1.50 -1.55 9.53
N ASN A 80 -1.42 -2.69 8.84
CA ASN A 80 -2.53 -3.62 8.75
C ASN A 80 -2.86 -4.23 10.12
N GLU A 81 -4.11 -4.64 10.27
CA GLU A 81 -4.54 -5.39 11.45
C GLU A 81 -4.31 -6.88 11.25
N GLN A 82 -4.56 -7.38 10.03
CA GLN A 82 -4.35 -8.78 9.68
C GLN A 82 -3.73 -8.87 8.31
N LEU A 83 -2.89 -9.88 8.12
CA LEU A 83 -2.35 -10.24 6.80
C LEU A 83 -2.89 -11.62 6.43
N PHE A 84 -3.42 -11.75 5.22
CA PHE A 84 -3.99 -13.02 4.75
C PHE A 84 -3.05 -13.81 3.85
N LYS A 85 -1.87 -13.27 3.58
CA LYS A 85 -0.89 -13.89 2.69
C LYS A 85 0.44 -14.00 3.40
N ALA A 86 1.23 -14.97 2.96
CA ALA A 86 2.58 -15.20 3.45
C ALA A 86 3.58 -14.95 2.32
N ALA A 87 4.84 -14.69 2.69
CA ALA A 87 5.91 -14.54 1.70
C ALA A 87 5.93 -15.74 0.76
N GLY A 88 6.03 -15.49 -0.52
CA GLY A 88 6.02 -16.50 -1.57
C GLY A 88 4.66 -16.75 -2.19
N ASP A 89 3.58 -16.31 -1.56
CA ASP A 89 2.24 -16.52 -2.12
C ASP A 89 2.03 -15.68 -3.38
N ARG A 90 1.31 -16.25 -4.34
CA ARG A 90 0.82 -15.49 -5.49
C ARG A 90 -0.43 -14.73 -5.10
N VAL A 91 -0.59 -13.55 -5.69
CA VAL A 91 -1.81 -12.75 -5.53
C VAL A 91 -2.27 -12.25 -6.89
N GLU A 92 -3.56 -12.00 -7.00
CA GLU A 92 -4.16 -11.39 -8.19
C GLU A 92 -4.59 -9.97 -7.85
N GLY A 93 -4.53 -9.09 -8.83
CA GLY A 93 -5.03 -7.74 -8.66
C GLY A 93 -6.48 -7.76 -8.18
N GLY A 94 -6.78 -6.96 -7.16
CA GLY A 94 -8.11 -6.91 -6.55
C GLY A 94 -8.36 -7.94 -5.46
N GLU A 95 -7.46 -8.89 -5.27
CA GLU A 95 -7.60 -9.91 -4.21
C GLU A 95 -7.46 -9.27 -2.85
N VAL A 96 -8.28 -9.67 -1.88
CA VAL A 96 -8.16 -9.19 -0.50
C VAL A 96 -6.93 -9.83 0.13
N VAL A 97 -5.99 -9.02 0.58
CA VAL A 97 -4.69 -9.50 1.09
C VAL A 97 -4.46 -9.14 2.55
N ALA A 98 -5.24 -8.20 3.09
CA ALA A 98 -5.04 -7.70 4.46
C ALA A 98 -6.29 -6.96 4.91
N THR A 99 -6.28 -6.48 6.15
CA THR A 99 -7.32 -5.57 6.65
C THR A 99 -6.67 -4.35 7.27
N VAL A 100 -7.35 -3.21 7.16
CA VAL A 100 -6.90 -1.93 7.70
C VAL A 100 -6.80 -2.00 9.21
N GLY A 101 -5.72 -1.46 9.76
CA GLY A 101 -5.53 -1.34 11.19
C GLY A 101 -4.75 -0.07 11.54
N ASP A 102 -4.16 -0.08 12.72
CA ASP A 102 -3.31 1.01 13.21
C ASP A 102 -2.01 0.47 13.81
N SER A 103 -1.60 -0.73 13.40
CA SER A 103 -0.40 -1.36 13.92
C SER A 103 0.85 -0.54 13.62
N GLY A 104 1.88 -0.69 14.47
CA GLY A 104 3.15 0.01 14.27
C GLY A 104 3.17 1.43 14.80
N GLY A 105 2.32 1.75 15.78
CA GLY A 105 2.39 3.02 16.49
C GLY A 105 1.51 4.13 15.96
N ARG A 106 0.53 3.80 15.13
CA ARG A 106 -0.44 4.79 14.70
C ARG A 106 -1.53 4.98 15.75
N ASN A 107 -2.10 6.18 15.78
CA ASN A 107 -3.21 6.49 16.69
C ASN A 107 -4.57 6.25 16.07
N GLU A 108 -4.63 6.21 14.73
CA GLU A 108 -5.89 6.07 14.00
C GLU A 108 -5.73 5.05 12.90
N PRO A 109 -6.81 4.30 12.55
CA PRO A 109 -6.71 3.31 11.48
C PRO A 109 -6.53 3.98 10.13
N GLY A 110 -5.80 3.30 9.27
CA GLY A 110 -5.55 3.76 7.92
C GLY A 110 -4.57 2.86 7.22
N LEU A 111 -4.40 3.09 5.92
CA LEU A 111 -3.44 2.36 5.12
C LEU A 111 -2.35 3.30 4.64
N TYR A 112 -1.10 2.94 4.93
CA TYR A 112 0.04 3.60 4.30
C TYR A 112 0.45 2.77 3.10
N LEU A 113 0.48 3.40 1.93
CA LEU A 113 0.75 2.75 0.66
C LEU A 113 1.97 3.36 0.00
N GLU A 114 2.91 2.50 -0.40
CA GLU A 114 4.02 2.93 -1.28
C GLU A 114 3.98 2.13 -2.57
N ILE A 115 4.43 2.77 -3.64
CA ILE A 115 4.80 2.09 -4.87
C ILE A 115 6.28 2.37 -5.07
N ARG A 116 7.06 1.33 -5.36
CA ARG A 116 8.49 1.46 -5.61
C ARG A 116 8.84 0.90 -6.97
N ARG A 117 9.66 1.63 -7.70
CA ARG A 117 10.28 1.15 -8.93
C ARG A 117 11.66 0.67 -8.55
N GLY A 118 11.84 -0.65 -8.50
CA GLY A 118 13.02 -1.21 -7.84
C GLY A 118 12.98 -0.82 -6.37
N ALA A 119 14.04 -0.19 -5.87
CA ALA A 119 14.13 0.27 -4.48
C ALA A 119 13.64 1.70 -4.29
N ARG A 120 13.24 2.39 -5.37
CA ARG A 120 12.98 3.82 -5.34
C ARG A 120 11.49 4.11 -5.19
N PRO A 121 11.07 4.80 -4.13
CA PRO A 121 9.67 5.20 -4.00
C PRO A 121 9.28 6.18 -5.10
N VAL A 122 8.07 6.01 -5.62
CA VAL A 122 7.48 6.92 -6.61
C VAL A 122 6.11 7.35 -6.10
N ASP A 123 5.60 8.47 -6.62
CA ASP A 123 4.28 8.96 -6.24
C ASP A 123 3.22 7.94 -6.65
N PRO A 124 2.44 7.37 -5.71
CA PRO A 124 1.43 6.38 -6.05
C PRO A 124 0.24 6.95 -6.80
N VAL A 125 -0.10 8.23 -6.59
CA VAL A 125 -1.36 8.79 -7.08
C VAL A 125 -1.56 8.63 -8.58
N PRO A 126 -0.54 8.87 -9.45
CA PRO A 126 -0.75 8.72 -10.89
C PRO A 126 -1.07 7.29 -11.35
N TRP A 127 -0.85 6.29 -10.50
CA TRP A 127 -1.12 4.89 -10.84
C TRP A 127 -2.60 4.55 -10.80
N PHE A 128 -3.39 5.35 -10.07
CA PHE A 128 -4.79 5.05 -9.83
C PHE A 128 -5.68 5.81 -10.79
N ARG A 129 -6.78 5.17 -11.18
CA ARG A 129 -7.83 5.90 -11.88
C ARG A 129 -8.40 6.94 -10.90
N ARG A 130 -9.01 7.97 -11.46
CA ARG A 130 -9.59 9.01 -10.65
C ARG A 130 -10.53 8.37 -9.63
N ALA A 131 -10.34 8.76 -8.36
CA ALA A 131 -11.15 8.20 -7.30
C ALA A 131 -12.62 8.49 -7.58
N ALA A 132 -13.45 7.47 -7.39
CA ALA A 132 -14.86 7.69 -7.36
C ALA A 132 -15.16 8.62 -6.20
N PRO A 133 -16.01 9.60 -6.40
CA PRO A 133 -16.37 10.52 -5.34
C PRO A 133 -16.99 9.80 -4.16
#